data_dc98922c3af0586c8c58d7e2320c6cb5
#
_entry.id   dc98922c3af0586c8c58d7e2320c6cb5
#
_cell.length_a   1.000
_cell.length_b   1.000
_cell.length_c   1.000
_cell.angle_alpha   90.00
_cell.angle_beta   90.00
_cell.angle_gamma   90.00
#
_symmetry.space_group_name_H-M   'P 1'
#
loop_
_entity.id
_entity.type
_entity.pdbx_description
1 polymer ?
#
loop_
_entity_poly.entity_id
_entity_poly.type
_entity_poly.pdbx_seq_one_letter_code
_entity_poly.pdbx_strand_id
1 'polypeptide(L)'
;MIPSMLRMGILVLSTAGALHAAIPDFSNINNCIYDVRKAESVAPAVLTFDSYEANYTQLLADLQAAMPNLPYVYQQAAAKPFIQFLKKLGQTKYLRIFRFNATDDRTAALQQIIPDAALAILSYYGTVSQGVVAFQEVVSDLYDGFLSEEDRAGKLTGRPIDPPTYGIIPPLVKFGSADAGPYTWPASATKELLGMGCGIVSLPPAQLKGGLIAWSTLGHETAGHDVTHADEGLLEELAQKVHDAVMSKFNSMELANYWASCIDESSADVCGYLNMGPSLGGGLIGYFRALGNGKLRTIGYSDDPHPIDLLRGYLAAAAVKRLHFKDAALWSQMITAETRKDNGTLYFVDSEGNLSPFPVSLNLAIQSTEVVAQAIMESKLDVLQGHSLQEIQDWTDDDQAIVDNLTTTLQMEGSLPASLRGPGFYAAYVIAASTQAALQKGAKISVLFNQMVRFLSAMHTENPTWSPMPTAQSLALLEHGLKSTSGSMR
;
A
#
# COMPACT_ATOMS: atom_id res chain seq x y z
N MET A 1 19.44 13.65 15.19
CA MET A 1 18.56 14.75 14.80
C MET A 1 18.87 15.09 13.36
N ILE A 2 18.16 14.48 12.40
CA ILE A 2 18.04 15.04 11.07
C ILE A 2 17.09 16.21 11.28
N PRO A 3 17.48 17.46 10.96
CA PRO A 3 16.52 18.55 11.07
C PRO A 3 15.36 18.20 10.14
N SER A 4 14.16 18.13 10.68
CA SER A 4 12.93 18.19 9.93
C SER A 4 12.99 19.45 9.08
N MET A 5 13.55 19.36 7.89
CA MET A 5 13.38 20.41 6.91
C MET A 5 11.98 20.26 6.37
N LEU A 6 11.07 20.93 7.12
CA LEU A 6 9.92 21.59 6.55
C LEU A 6 9.44 20.99 5.21
N ARG A 7 8.31 20.31 5.25
CA ARG A 7 7.24 20.56 4.26
C ARG A 7 6.80 22.03 4.38
N MET A 8 7.78 22.91 4.43
CA MET A 8 7.58 24.35 4.34
C MET A 8 7.31 24.62 2.87
N GLY A 9 6.14 25.10 2.56
CA GLY A 9 5.74 25.53 1.25
C GLY A 9 6.89 26.19 0.52
N ILE A 10 7.56 25.48 -0.37
CA ILE A 10 8.35 26.10 -1.42
C ILE A 10 7.31 26.71 -2.33
N LEU A 11 7.00 27.97 -2.03
CA LEU A 11 6.30 28.87 -2.93
C LEU A 11 7.17 28.99 -4.18
N VAL A 12 7.03 28.05 -5.11
CA VAL A 12 7.54 28.18 -6.47
C VAL A 12 6.68 29.26 -7.11
N LEU A 13 7.09 30.52 -6.94
CA LEU A 13 6.65 31.61 -7.81
C LEU A 13 7.13 31.30 -9.23
N SER A 14 6.43 30.40 -9.92
CA SER A 14 6.43 30.35 -11.36
C SER A 14 5.43 31.39 -11.83
N THR A 15 5.90 32.48 -12.41
CA THR A 15 5.14 33.33 -13.29
C THR A 15 4.82 32.56 -14.58
N ALA A 16 3.86 31.66 -14.49
CA ALA A 16 3.23 31.01 -15.63
C ALA A 16 1.75 30.91 -15.30
N GLY A 17 0.91 31.27 -16.26
CA GLY A 17 -0.52 31.47 -16.13
C GLY A 17 -1.23 30.40 -15.32
N ALA A 18 -2.34 30.79 -14.70
CA ALA A 18 -3.16 29.92 -13.89
C ALA A 18 -3.36 28.57 -14.60
N LEU A 19 -2.57 27.57 -14.21
CA LEU A 19 -2.82 26.18 -14.58
C LEU A 19 -4.18 25.85 -13.98
N HIS A 20 -5.19 25.75 -14.84
CA HIS A 20 -6.49 25.24 -14.43
C HIS A 20 -6.21 23.86 -13.84
N ALA A 21 -6.66 23.64 -12.61
CA ALA A 21 -6.64 22.30 -12.00
C ALA A 21 -7.19 21.31 -13.03
N ALA A 22 -6.47 20.22 -13.28
CA ALA A 22 -6.90 19.25 -14.27
C ALA A 22 -8.24 18.65 -13.80
N ILE A 23 -9.29 18.87 -14.59
CA ILE A 23 -10.61 18.25 -14.31
C ILE A 23 -10.39 16.72 -14.30
N PRO A 24 -10.89 16.00 -13.28
CA PRO A 24 -10.83 14.53 -13.27
C PRO A 24 -11.36 13.96 -14.57
N ASP A 25 -10.64 13.04 -15.18
CA ASP A 25 -11.04 12.43 -16.46
C ASP A 25 -10.76 10.92 -16.41
N PHE A 26 -11.80 10.09 -16.51
CA PHE A 26 -11.71 8.64 -16.55
C PHE A 26 -11.98 8.07 -17.95
N SER A 27 -11.94 8.90 -18.97
CA SER A 27 -12.27 8.49 -20.35
C SER A 27 -11.31 7.43 -20.91
N ASN A 28 -10.11 7.29 -20.34
CA ASN A 28 -9.13 6.30 -20.76
C ASN A 28 -9.09 5.04 -19.88
N ILE A 29 -9.98 4.88 -18.91
CA ILE A 29 -9.95 3.78 -17.94
C ILE A 29 -9.96 2.39 -18.63
N ASN A 30 -10.66 2.23 -19.73
CA ASN A 30 -10.70 0.96 -20.47
C ASN A 30 -9.34 0.58 -21.07
N ASN A 31 -8.54 1.55 -21.49
CA ASN A 31 -7.18 1.30 -21.96
C ASN A 31 -6.26 0.95 -20.77
N CYS A 32 -6.49 1.55 -19.59
CA CYS A 32 -5.78 1.18 -18.36
C CYS A 32 -6.10 -0.27 -17.94
N ILE A 33 -7.37 -0.69 -18.01
CA ILE A 33 -7.80 -2.06 -17.78
C ILE A 33 -7.11 -3.03 -18.76
N TYR A 34 -7.07 -2.65 -20.04
CA TYR A 34 -6.38 -3.43 -21.07
C TYR A 34 -4.87 -3.53 -20.79
N ASP A 35 -4.23 -2.42 -20.35
CA ASP A 35 -2.80 -2.40 -20.01
C ASP A 35 -2.46 -3.37 -18.87
N VAL A 36 -3.28 -3.42 -17.80
CA VAL A 36 -3.11 -4.39 -16.70
C VAL A 36 -3.18 -5.82 -17.22
N ARG A 37 -4.25 -6.18 -17.94
CA ARG A 37 -4.43 -7.54 -18.49
C ARG A 37 -3.34 -7.93 -19.47
N LYS A 38 -2.89 -6.98 -20.29
CA LYS A 38 -1.79 -7.21 -21.21
C LYS A 38 -0.50 -7.47 -20.45
N ALA A 39 -0.21 -6.69 -19.41
CA ALA A 39 0.96 -6.89 -18.58
C ALA A 39 0.97 -8.28 -17.93
N GLU A 40 -0.16 -8.75 -17.41
CA GLU A 40 -0.34 -10.10 -16.87
C GLU A 40 -0.05 -11.18 -17.92
N SER A 41 -0.55 -11.01 -19.15
CA SER A 41 -0.34 -11.99 -20.23
C SER A 41 1.11 -12.12 -20.71
N VAL A 42 1.97 -11.13 -20.42
CA VAL A 42 3.38 -11.08 -20.82
C VAL A 42 4.32 -10.86 -19.62
N ALA A 43 3.85 -11.26 -18.43
CA ALA A 43 4.61 -11.09 -17.20
C ALA A 43 6.04 -11.68 -17.35
N PRO A 44 7.08 -10.95 -16.95
CA PRO A 44 8.44 -11.47 -17.01
C PRO A 44 8.62 -12.60 -16.01
N ALA A 45 9.51 -13.53 -16.32
CA ALA A 45 9.97 -14.50 -15.33
C ALA A 45 10.71 -13.77 -14.20
N VAL A 46 10.36 -14.11 -12.98
CA VAL A 46 11.02 -13.64 -11.76
C VAL A 46 11.65 -14.83 -11.03
N LEU A 47 12.49 -14.55 -10.06
CA LEU A 47 13.05 -15.58 -9.20
C LEU A 47 11.91 -16.30 -8.44
N THR A 48 11.91 -17.64 -8.48
CA THR A 48 10.98 -18.48 -7.72
C THR A 48 11.69 -19.18 -6.59
N PHE A 49 10.93 -19.63 -5.61
CA PHE A 49 11.47 -20.29 -4.42
C PHE A 49 11.63 -21.82 -4.59
N ASP A 50 11.05 -22.41 -5.63
CA ASP A 50 10.91 -23.87 -5.80
C ASP A 50 12.24 -24.64 -5.63
N SER A 51 13.32 -24.09 -6.18
CA SER A 51 14.65 -24.72 -6.07
C SER A 51 15.23 -24.71 -4.67
N TYR A 52 14.74 -23.85 -3.80
CA TYR A 52 15.21 -23.71 -2.42
C TYR A 52 14.44 -24.58 -1.41
N GLU A 53 13.22 -25.01 -1.73
CA GLU A 53 12.41 -25.84 -0.84
C GLU A 53 13.15 -27.11 -0.37
N ALA A 54 13.88 -27.74 -1.28
CA ALA A 54 14.69 -28.92 -0.99
C ALA A 54 16.18 -28.61 -0.70
N ASN A 55 16.61 -27.34 -0.81
CA ASN A 55 18.02 -26.97 -0.79
C ASN A 55 18.36 -25.87 0.23
N TYR A 56 18.18 -26.20 1.50
CA TYR A 56 18.47 -25.31 2.63
C TYR A 56 19.88 -24.69 2.59
N THR A 57 20.90 -25.49 2.23
CA THR A 57 22.30 -25.03 2.21
C THR A 57 22.52 -23.97 1.14
N GLN A 58 21.93 -24.17 -0.04
CA GLN A 58 22.02 -23.21 -1.13
C GLN A 58 21.28 -21.91 -0.78
N LEU A 59 20.08 -22.02 -0.18
CA LEU A 59 19.35 -20.84 0.28
C LEU A 59 20.20 -19.98 1.23
N LEU A 60 20.81 -20.59 2.25
CA LEU A 60 21.66 -19.86 3.19
C LEU A 60 22.88 -19.22 2.51
N ALA A 61 23.51 -19.91 1.56
CA ALA A 61 24.66 -19.39 0.81
C ALA A 61 24.27 -18.17 -0.04
N ASP A 62 23.16 -18.27 -0.75
CA ASP A 62 22.70 -17.20 -1.62
C ASP A 62 22.20 -15.97 -0.85
N LEU A 63 21.48 -16.18 0.27
CA LEU A 63 21.11 -15.10 1.17
C LEU A 63 22.33 -14.37 1.76
N GLN A 64 23.37 -15.09 2.15
CA GLN A 64 24.61 -14.51 2.64
C GLN A 64 25.36 -13.74 1.56
N ALA A 65 25.32 -14.20 0.31
CA ALA A 65 25.91 -13.54 -0.82
C ALA A 65 25.11 -12.29 -1.27
N ALA A 66 23.78 -12.32 -1.16
CA ALA A 66 22.91 -11.18 -1.48
C ALA A 66 23.00 -10.06 -0.43
N MET A 67 23.16 -10.42 0.84
CA MET A 67 23.07 -9.48 1.97
C MET A 67 23.93 -8.20 1.81
N PRO A 68 25.20 -8.22 1.38
CA PRO A 68 26.02 -7.01 1.24
C PRO A 68 25.49 -6.00 0.20
N ASN A 69 24.64 -6.43 -0.73
CA ASN A 69 24.07 -5.60 -1.78
C ASN A 69 22.76 -4.91 -1.36
N LEU A 70 22.13 -5.40 -0.27
CA LEU A 70 20.94 -4.72 0.26
C LEU A 70 21.31 -3.36 0.84
N PRO A 71 20.36 -2.40 0.83
CA PRO A 71 20.46 -1.22 1.69
C PRO A 71 20.84 -1.60 3.13
N TYR A 72 21.74 -0.81 3.74
CA TYR A 72 22.28 -1.14 5.07
C TYR A 72 21.17 -1.36 6.12
N VAL A 73 20.09 -0.58 6.04
CA VAL A 73 18.92 -0.74 6.92
C VAL A 73 18.33 -2.15 6.83
N TYR A 74 18.18 -2.70 5.63
CA TYR A 74 17.64 -4.06 5.44
C TYR A 74 18.66 -5.17 5.71
N GLN A 75 19.96 -4.89 5.61
CA GLN A 75 20.96 -5.84 6.11
C GLN A 75 20.76 -6.10 7.60
N GLN A 76 20.43 -5.05 8.39
CA GLN A 76 20.26 -5.14 9.84
C GLN A 76 18.85 -5.61 10.24
N ALA A 77 17.81 -5.03 9.65
CA ALA A 77 16.42 -5.26 10.05
C ALA A 77 15.80 -6.52 9.43
N ALA A 78 16.29 -6.96 8.28
CA ALA A 78 15.71 -8.10 7.55
C ALA A 78 16.68 -9.27 7.38
N ALA A 79 17.77 -9.10 6.61
CA ALA A 79 18.59 -10.22 6.18
C ALA A 79 19.29 -10.94 7.34
N LYS A 80 19.92 -10.21 8.26
CA LYS A 80 20.59 -10.82 9.42
C LYS A 80 19.63 -11.57 10.33
N PRO A 81 18.49 -10.98 10.77
CA PRO A 81 17.50 -11.70 11.57
C PRO A 81 16.96 -12.97 10.87
N PHE A 82 16.61 -12.84 9.58
CA PHE A 82 16.10 -13.98 8.81
C PHE A 82 17.11 -15.11 8.65
N ILE A 83 18.37 -14.79 8.32
CA ILE A 83 19.44 -15.81 8.27
C ILE A 83 19.65 -16.45 9.64
N GLN A 84 19.58 -15.69 10.73
CA GLN A 84 19.68 -16.22 12.09
C GLN A 84 18.48 -17.14 12.42
N PHE A 85 17.26 -16.75 12.03
CA PHE A 85 16.08 -17.58 12.16
C PHE A 85 16.25 -18.92 11.43
N LEU A 86 16.66 -18.90 10.14
CA LEU A 86 16.89 -20.13 9.37
C LEU A 86 17.96 -21.03 10.01
N LYS A 87 19.06 -20.45 10.51
CA LYS A 87 20.11 -21.21 11.24
C LYS A 87 19.57 -21.84 12.50
N LYS A 88 18.74 -21.13 13.27
CA LYS A 88 18.10 -21.66 14.50
C LYS A 88 17.05 -22.74 14.18
N LEU A 89 16.29 -22.57 13.08
CA LEU A 89 15.35 -23.57 12.58
C LEU A 89 16.07 -24.87 12.22
N GLY A 90 17.19 -24.77 11.52
CA GLY A 90 18.05 -25.86 11.09
C GLY A 90 17.47 -26.66 9.91
N GLN A 91 18.34 -27.34 9.18
CA GLN A 91 17.99 -28.04 7.94
C GLN A 91 16.85 -29.05 8.10
N THR A 92 16.88 -29.86 9.16
CA THR A 92 15.86 -30.89 9.35
C THR A 92 14.46 -30.35 9.51
N LYS A 93 14.30 -29.29 10.31
CA LYS A 93 12.98 -28.65 10.49
C LYS A 93 12.55 -27.88 9.23
N TYR A 94 13.48 -27.18 8.58
CA TYR A 94 13.24 -26.50 7.32
C TYR A 94 12.68 -27.45 6.25
N LEU A 95 13.39 -28.56 5.98
CA LEU A 95 12.96 -29.54 4.98
C LEU A 95 11.61 -30.19 5.36
N ARG A 96 11.31 -30.33 6.66
CA ARG A 96 10.01 -30.83 7.10
C ARG A 96 8.87 -29.85 6.77
N ILE A 97 9.08 -28.53 6.92
CA ILE A 97 8.09 -27.49 6.60
C ILE A 97 7.67 -27.62 5.14
N PHE A 98 8.61 -27.73 4.20
CA PHE A 98 8.31 -27.74 2.76
C PHE A 98 7.97 -29.14 2.19
N ARG A 99 8.28 -30.20 2.90
CA ARG A 99 8.03 -31.57 2.40
C ARG A 99 6.62 -32.07 2.65
N PHE A 100 5.93 -31.52 3.63
CA PHE A 100 4.63 -31.98 4.07
C PHE A 100 3.61 -30.82 4.04
N ASN A 101 2.36 -31.16 3.80
CA ASN A 101 1.26 -30.19 3.96
C ASN A 101 1.23 -29.71 5.41
N ALA A 102 0.95 -28.43 5.61
CA ALA A 102 0.80 -27.86 6.93
C ALA A 102 -0.34 -28.55 7.70
N THR A 103 -0.08 -28.85 8.96
CA THR A 103 -1.08 -29.45 9.88
C THR A 103 -1.54 -28.48 10.95
N ASP A 104 -0.96 -27.29 10.97
CA ASP A 104 -1.27 -26.19 11.88
C ASP A 104 -1.01 -24.84 11.19
N ASP A 105 -1.67 -23.79 11.69
CA ASP A 105 -1.64 -22.44 11.09
C ASP A 105 -0.24 -21.84 11.06
N ARG A 106 0.58 -22.07 12.10
CA ARG A 106 1.95 -21.59 12.14
C ARG A 106 2.81 -22.20 11.04
N THR A 107 2.68 -23.51 10.80
CA THR A 107 3.39 -24.18 9.71
C THR A 107 2.90 -23.67 8.36
N ALA A 108 1.59 -23.46 8.18
CA ALA A 108 1.02 -22.88 6.96
C ALA A 108 1.58 -21.48 6.71
N ALA A 109 1.61 -20.62 7.72
CA ALA A 109 2.20 -19.28 7.63
C ALA A 109 3.70 -19.32 7.28
N LEU A 110 4.48 -20.24 7.89
CA LEU A 110 5.92 -20.39 7.58
C LEU A 110 6.16 -20.88 6.15
N GLN A 111 5.28 -21.72 5.58
CA GLN A 111 5.37 -22.16 4.18
C GLN A 111 5.20 -21.00 3.19
N GLN A 112 4.52 -19.94 3.57
CA GLN A 112 4.30 -18.74 2.75
C GLN A 112 5.35 -17.65 3.02
N ILE A 113 5.58 -17.30 4.28
CA ILE A 113 6.41 -16.13 4.63
C ILE A 113 7.91 -16.39 4.44
N ILE A 114 8.41 -17.64 4.60
CA ILE A 114 9.83 -17.96 4.36
C ILE A 114 10.22 -17.74 2.88
N PRO A 115 9.46 -18.25 1.88
CA PRO A 115 9.68 -17.91 0.48
C PRO A 115 9.69 -16.41 0.22
N ASP A 116 8.74 -15.69 0.79
CA ASP A 116 8.60 -14.25 0.56
C ASP A 116 9.78 -13.45 1.12
N ALA A 117 10.19 -13.73 2.35
CA ALA A 117 11.36 -13.11 2.94
C ALA A 117 12.66 -13.43 2.17
N ALA A 118 12.80 -14.69 1.74
CA ALA A 118 13.94 -15.11 0.94
C ALA A 118 13.99 -14.37 -0.40
N LEU A 119 12.88 -14.36 -1.16
CA LEU A 119 12.81 -13.73 -2.48
C LEU A 119 12.99 -12.22 -2.41
N ALA A 120 12.44 -11.55 -1.38
CA ALA A 120 12.66 -10.13 -1.16
C ALA A 120 14.15 -9.80 -0.95
N ILE A 121 14.87 -10.58 -0.16
CA ILE A 121 16.32 -10.42 0.03
C ILE A 121 17.10 -10.77 -1.25
N LEU A 122 16.76 -11.88 -1.89
CA LEU A 122 17.42 -12.35 -3.11
C LEU A 122 17.16 -11.46 -4.33
N SER A 123 16.14 -10.59 -4.31
CA SER A 123 15.93 -9.58 -5.35
C SER A 123 17.10 -8.59 -5.47
N TYR A 124 17.96 -8.53 -4.46
CA TYR A 124 19.21 -7.75 -4.43
C TYR A 124 20.46 -8.58 -4.78
N TYR A 125 20.29 -9.84 -5.18
CA TYR A 125 21.41 -10.66 -5.63
C TYR A 125 21.79 -10.32 -7.06
N GLY A 126 23.01 -9.81 -7.26
CA GLY A 126 23.48 -9.35 -8.56
C GLY A 126 22.99 -7.94 -8.94
N THR A 127 22.49 -7.77 -10.17
CA THR A 127 21.99 -6.46 -10.64
C THR A 127 20.54 -6.27 -10.25
N VAL A 128 20.28 -5.30 -9.40
CA VAL A 128 18.93 -4.94 -8.97
C VAL A 128 18.17 -4.27 -10.13
N SER A 129 16.94 -4.69 -10.39
CA SER A 129 16.13 -4.10 -11.46
C SER A 129 15.63 -2.70 -11.08
N GLN A 130 15.46 -1.83 -12.09
CA GLN A 130 14.88 -0.51 -11.89
C GLN A 130 13.46 -0.58 -11.27
N GLY A 131 12.70 -1.62 -11.59
CA GLY A 131 11.38 -1.84 -11.00
C GLY A 131 11.44 -2.06 -9.49
N VAL A 132 12.42 -2.83 -8.99
CA VAL A 132 12.58 -3.09 -7.56
C VAL A 132 12.94 -1.80 -6.81
N VAL A 133 13.89 -1.01 -7.31
CA VAL A 133 14.28 0.24 -6.65
C VAL A 133 13.17 1.29 -6.69
N ALA A 134 12.42 1.37 -7.80
CA ALA A 134 11.27 2.24 -7.92
C ALA A 134 10.16 1.84 -6.93
N PHE A 135 9.90 0.56 -6.79
CA PHE A 135 8.94 0.00 -5.85
C PHE A 135 9.34 0.30 -4.41
N GLN A 136 10.61 0.08 -4.06
CA GLN A 136 11.12 0.37 -2.71
C GLN A 136 10.96 1.84 -2.34
N GLU A 137 11.16 2.76 -3.27
CA GLU A 137 11.04 4.19 -3.00
C GLU A 137 9.60 4.59 -2.69
N VAL A 138 8.62 4.07 -3.45
CA VAL A 138 7.19 4.33 -3.18
C VAL A 138 6.76 3.79 -1.83
N VAL A 139 7.14 2.55 -1.51
CA VAL A 139 6.78 1.91 -0.25
C VAL A 139 7.34 2.67 0.94
N SER A 140 8.56 3.22 0.82
CA SER A 140 9.15 3.98 1.92
C SER A 140 8.43 5.30 2.17
N ASP A 141 8.03 6.01 1.12
CA ASP A 141 7.30 7.27 1.23
C ASP A 141 5.89 7.06 1.84
N LEU A 142 5.17 6.06 1.36
CA LEU A 142 3.84 5.71 1.88
C LEU A 142 3.88 5.27 3.35
N TYR A 143 4.92 4.56 3.75
CA TYR A 143 5.10 4.10 5.13
C TYR A 143 5.41 5.27 6.07
N ASP A 144 6.27 6.19 5.63
CA ASP A 144 6.68 7.35 6.41
C ASP A 144 5.49 8.28 6.73
N GLY A 145 4.56 8.43 5.79
CA GLY A 145 3.43 9.37 5.89
C GLY A 145 2.52 9.20 7.11
N PHE A 146 2.48 8.01 7.75
CA PHE A 146 1.71 7.79 8.98
C PHE A 146 2.56 7.49 10.20
N LEU A 147 3.78 7.00 10.01
CA LEU A 147 4.54 6.35 11.07
C LEU A 147 5.75 7.17 11.51
N SER A 148 6.09 8.25 10.79
CA SER A 148 7.21 9.11 11.17
C SER A 148 6.95 9.85 12.49
N GLU A 149 8.01 10.14 13.21
CA GLU A 149 7.96 10.99 14.41
C GLU A 149 7.38 12.38 14.09
N GLU A 150 7.67 12.89 12.88
CA GLU A 150 7.18 14.21 12.43
C GLU A 150 5.65 14.23 12.31
N ASP A 151 5.07 13.22 11.65
CA ASP A 151 3.63 13.15 11.43
C ASP A 151 2.88 12.83 12.73
N ARG A 152 3.48 12.02 13.63
CA ARG A 152 2.87 11.65 14.92
C ARG A 152 3.02 12.70 16.03
N ALA A 153 4.00 13.58 15.95
CA ALA A 153 4.27 14.56 17.02
C ALA A 153 4.34 16.00 16.52
N GLY A 154 4.77 16.22 15.28
CA GLY A 154 5.14 17.56 14.81
C GLY A 154 3.97 18.46 14.41
N LYS A 155 2.89 17.91 13.89
CA LYS A 155 1.74 18.67 13.35
C LYS A 155 0.48 18.62 14.21
N LEU A 156 0.43 17.72 15.17
CA LEU A 156 -0.76 17.45 15.96
C LEU A 156 -0.93 18.45 17.10
N THR A 157 -2.17 18.87 17.34
CA THR A 157 -2.52 19.67 18.50
C THR A 157 -2.93 18.73 19.63
N GLY A 158 -2.32 18.87 20.81
CA GLY A 158 -2.64 18.04 21.96
C GLY A 158 -1.51 17.09 22.35
N ARG A 159 -1.88 15.89 22.81
CA ARG A 159 -0.92 14.86 23.19
C ARG A 159 -0.30 14.26 21.93
N PRO A 160 1.03 14.18 21.82
CA PRO A 160 1.66 13.49 20.69
C PRO A 160 1.26 12.00 20.69
N ILE A 161 1.22 11.41 19.51
CA ILE A 161 0.99 9.97 19.35
C ILE A 161 2.28 9.24 19.73
N ASP A 162 2.14 8.18 20.52
CA ASP A 162 3.26 7.33 20.90
C ASP A 162 3.89 6.68 19.65
N PRO A 163 5.18 6.34 19.66
CA PRO A 163 5.80 5.59 18.56
C PRO A 163 5.04 4.28 18.29
N PRO A 164 4.99 3.83 17.01
CA PRO A 164 4.28 2.60 16.67
C PRO A 164 4.87 1.39 17.38
N THR A 165 4.03 0.40 17.68
CA THR A 165 4.43 -0.83 18.37
C THR A 165 5.47 -1.64 17.57
N TYR A 166 5.37 -1.62 16.25
CA TYR A 166 6.19 -2.41 15.32
C TYR A 166 7.10 -1.53 14.47
N GLY A 167 7.73 -0.57 14.99
CA GLY A 167 8.84 0.13 14.34
C GLY A 167 8.52 0.83 13.01
N ILE A 168 9.42 1.73 12.59
CA ILE A 168 9.23 2.59 11.41
C ILE A 168 10.15 2.23 10.24
N ILE A 169 10.66 1.00 10.16
CA ILE A 169 11.47 0.59 9.01
C ILE A 169 10.51 0.16 7.90
N PRO A 170 10.53 0.86 6.75
CA PRO A 170 9.62 0.53 5.65
C PRO A 170 9.75 -0.92 5.21
N PRO A 171 8.68 -1.54 4.70
CA PRO A 171 8.72 -2.91 4.22
C PRO A 171 9.75 -3.14 3.14
N LEU A 172 10.33 -4.33 3.12
CA LEU A 172 11.12 -4.82 2.01
C LEU A 172 10.18 -5.23 0.87
N VAL A 173 10.59 -5.02 -0.38
CA VAL A 173 9.73 -5.24 -1.54
C VAL A 173 10.18 -6.44 -2.38
N LYS A 174 9.22 -7.07 -3.07
CA LYS A 174 9.49 -8.09 -4.07
C LYS A 174 8.43 -8.11 -5.17
N PHE A 175 8.80 -8.64 -6.33
CA PHE A 175 7.82 -9.11 -7.31
C PHE A 175 7.60 -10.60 -7.07
N GLY A 176 6.36 -10.95 -6.74
CA GLY A 176 5.97 -12.28 -6.27
C GLY A 176 5.56 -13.25 -7.36
N SER A 177 4.61 -14.14 -7.05
CA SER A 177 4.03 -15.08 -8.01
C SER A 177 3.06 -14.39 -8.95
N ALA A 178 2.97 -14.89 -10.19
CA ALA A 178 1.99 -14.41 -11.17
C ALA A 178 0.53 -14.72 -10.76
N ASP A 179 0.35 -15.77 -9.96
CA ASP A 179 -0.99 -16.22 -9.53
C ASP A 179 -1.48 -15.49 -8.26
N ALA A 180 -0.62 -14.69 -7.62
CA ALA A 180 -0.98 -13.88 -6.46
C ALA A 180 -1.22 -12.43 -6.88
N GLY A 181 -2.24 -11.78 -6.31
CA GLY A 181 -2.41 -10.33 -6.37
C GLY A 181 -1.30 -9.59 -5.61
N PRO A 182 -1.39 -8.26 -5.47
CA PRO A 182 -0.65 -7.52 -4.47
C PRO A 182 -0.99 -8.08 -3.08
N TYR A 183 -0.02 -8.08 -2.17
CA TYR A 183 -0.26 -8.43 -0.76
C TYR A 183 0.87 -7.96 0.15
N THR A 184 0.58 -7.91 1.44
CA THR A 184 1.47 -7.42 2.47
C THR A 184 1.63 -8.44 3.61
N TRP A 185 2.87 -8.68 4.04
CA TRP A 185 3.19 -9.20 5.34
C TRP A 185 3.58 -8.03 6.25
N PRO A 186 2.73 -7.61 7.18
CA PRO A 186 3.06 -6.48 8.05
C PRO A 186 4.23 -6.79 8.98
N ALA A 187 4.86 -5.74 9.51
CA ALA A 187 6.03 -5.88 10.38
C ALA A 187 5.75 -6.69 11.65
N SER A 188 4.50 -6.69 12.14
CA SER A 188 4.05 -7.54 13.25
C SER A 188 4.23 -9.03 12.94
N ALA A 189 3.75 -9.49 11.79
CA ALA A 189 3.81 -10.89 11.36
C ALA A 189 5.26 -11.34 11.07
N THR A 190 6.04 -10.54 10.35
CA THR A 190 7.44 -10.86 10.05
C THR A 190 8.31 -10.90 11.31
N LYS A 191 8.03 -10.03 12.28
CA LYS A 191 8.71 -10.03 13.58
C LYS A 191 8.39 -11.27 14.39
N GLU A 192 7.12 -11.62 14.51
CA GLU A 192 6.67 -12.78 15.28
C GLU A 192 7.20 -14.09 14.70
N LEU A 193 7.08 -14.27 13.38
CA LEU A 193 7.39 -15.54 12.72
C LEU A 193 8.88 -15.70 12.41
N LEU A 194 9.56 -14.63 11.98
CA LEU A 194 10.92 -14.66 11.45
C LEU A 194 11.93 -13.83 12.27
N GLY A 195 11.47 -12.97 13.18
CA GLY A 195 12.31 -12.03 13.94
C GLY A 195 12.81 -10.84 13.11
N MET A 196 12.21 -10.56 11.95
CA MET A 196 12.55 -9.41 11.11
C MET A 196 11.98 -8.12 11.70
N GLY A 197 12.61 -7.00 11.42
CA GLY A 197 12.18 -5.67 11.91
C GLY A 197 11.44 -4.83 10.86
N CYS A 198 11.01 -5.42 9.75
CA CYS A 198 10.24 -4.75 8.70
C CYS A 198 9.26 -5.73 8.04
N GLY A 199 8.19 -5.22 7.48
CA GLY A 199 7.23 -5.96 6.67
C GLY A 199 7.80 -6.37 5.30
N ILE A 200 6.94 -6.99 4.49
CA ILE A 200 7.24 -7.34 3.09
C ILE A 200 6.03 -6.99 2.24
N VAL A 201 6.21 -6.19 1.20
CA VAL A 201 5.17 -5.87 0.22
C VAL A 201 5.48 -6.56 -1.10
N SER A 202 4.49 -7.20 -1.68
CA SER A 202 4.58 -7.95 -2.92
C SER A 202 3.69 -7.35 -4.00
N LEU A 203 4.23 -7.21 -5.21
CA LEU A 203 3.45 -6.98 -6.43
C LEU A 203 3.62 -8.16 -7.40
N PRO A 204 2.61 -8.47 -8.22
CA PRO A 204 2.75 -9.44 -9.31
C PRO A 204 3.89 -9.06 -10.29
N PRO A 205 4.55 -10.04 -10.93
CA PRO A 205 5.63 -9.79 -11.88
C PRO A 205 5.24 -8.94 -13.08
N ALA A 206 3.96 -8.94 -13.42
CA ALA A 206 3.39 -8.12 -14.49
C ALA A 206 3.73 -6.63 -14.32
N GLN A 207 3.73 -6.12 -13.09
CA GLN A 207 3.98 -4.73 -12.74
C GLN A 207 5.44 -4.30 -12.91
N LEU A 208 6.35 -5.21 -13.20
CA LEU A 208 7.73 -4.85 -13.61
C LEU A 208 7.81 -4.11 -14.94
N LYS A 209 6.84 -4.30 -15.84
CA LYS A 209 6.91 -3.81 -17.22
C LYS A 209 5.64 -3.16 -17.75
N GLY A 210 4.58 -3.11 -16.97
CA GLY A 210 3.29 -2.54 -17.38
C GLY A 210 2.27 -2.59 -16.24
N GLY A 211 0.99 -2.41 -16.61
CA GLY A 211 -0.07 -2.38 -15.61
C GLY A 211 0.01 -1.14 -14.72
N LEU A 212 0.20 0.05 -15.32
CA LEU A 212 0.49 1.27 -14.59
C LEU A 212 -0.45 1.50 -13.40
N ILE A 213 -1.77 1.39 -13.62
CA ILE A 213 -2.73 1.66 -12.55
C ILE A 213 -2.70 0.62 -11.42
N ALA A 214 -2.12 -0.57 -11.64
CA ALA A 214 -1.93 -1.55 -10.57
C ALA A 214 -0.92 -1.07 -9.50
N TRP A 215 -0.02 -0.13 -9.83
CA TRP A 215 0.88 0.47 -8.83
C TRP A 215 0.13 1.33 -7.81
N SER A 216 -1.08 1.77 -8.11
CA SER A 216 -1.91 2.48 -7.13
C SER A 216 -2.35 1.57 -5.96
N THR A 217 -2.34 0.23 -6.14
CA THR A 217 -2.59 -0.70 -5.02
C THR A 217 -1.57 -0.56 -3.90
N LEU A 218 -0.39 0.02 -4.15
CA LEU A 218 0.60 0.29 -3.09
C LEU A 218 0.07 1.24 -2.02
N GLY A 219 -0.88 2.13 -2.35
CA GLY A 219 -1.59 2.92 -1.35
C GLY A 219 -2.39 2.04 -0.39
N HIS A 220 -3.02 0.98 -0.90
CA HIS A 220 -3.72 -0.01 -0.11
C HIS A 220 -2.74 -0.92 0.66
N GLU A 221 -1.73 -1.48 0.00
CA GLU A 221 -0.81 -2.44 0.61
C GLU A 221 0.08 -1.81 1.69
N THR A 222 0.62 -0.61 1.44
CA THR A 222 1.60 0.01 2.34
C THR A 222 0.98 1.04 3.26
N ALA A 223 0.35 2.08 2.71
CA ALA A 223 -0.32 3.09 3.53
C ALA A 223 -1.52 2.51 4.29
N GLY A 224 -2.07 1.40 3.82
CA GLY A 224 -3.11 0.63 4.45
C GLY A 224 -2.59 -0.41 5.43
N HIS A 225 -2.36 -1.64 4.96
CA HIS A 225 -2.05 -2.79 5.84
C HIS A 225 -0.84 -2.58 6.74
N ASP A 226 0.30 -2.09 6.21
CA ASP A 226 1.47 -1.88 7.07
C ASP A 226 1.20 -0.85 8.17
N VAL A 227 0.45 0.21 7.85
CA VAL A 227 0.13 1.28 8.81
C VAL A 227 -0.88 0.82 9.86
N THR A 228 -1.97 0.16 9.45
CA THR A 228 -3.02 -0.29 10.37
C THR A 228 -2.56 -1.41 11.29
N HIS A 229 -1.54 -2.17 10.89
CA HIS A 229 -0.89 -3.19 11.71
C HIS A 229 0.36 -2.71 12.47
N ALA A 230 0.73 -1.44 12.37
CA ALA A 230 1.89 -0.91 13.09
C ALA A 230 1.61 -0.65 14.58
N ASP A 231 0.36 -0.35 14.93
CA ASP A 231 -0.07 -0.12 16.30
C ASP A 231 -0.97 -1.25 16.80
N GLU A 232 -0.59 -1.88 17.91
CA GLU A 232 -1.37 -2.96 18.52
C GLU A 232 -2.74 -2.44 18.98
N GLY A 233 -3.82 -3.10 18.56
CA GLY A 233 -5.20 -2.74 18.89
C GLY A 233 -5.86 -1.72 17.95
N LEU A 234 -5.15 -1.17 16.97
CA LEU A 234 -5.70 -0.16 16.06
C LEU A 234 -6.86 -0.70 15.21
N LEU A 235 -6.69 -1.87 14.62
CA LEU A 235 -7.74 -2.50 13.80
C LEU A 235 -8.96 -2.88 14.62
N GLU A 236 -8.77 -3.41 15.82
CA GLU A 236 -9.87 -3.76 16.74
C GLU A 236 -10.67 -2.52 17.14
N GLU A 237 -9.99 -1.43 17.44
CA GLU A 237 -10.67 -0.17 17.78
C GLU A 237 -11.41 0.40 16.57
N LEU A 238 -10.81 0.41 15.38
CA LEU A 238 -11.46 0.83 14.13
C LEU A 238 -12.69 -0.04 13.83
N ALA A 239 -12.60 -1.37 13.97
CA ALA A 239 -13.73 -2.28 13.77
C ALA A 239 -14.90 -1.93 14.68
N GLN A 240 -14.62 -1.65 15.96
CA GLN A 240 -15.65 -1.24 16.92
C GLN A 240 -16.28 0.13 16.57
N LYS A 241 -15.45 1.12 16.19
CA LYS A 241 -15.96 2.46 15.78
C LYS A 241 -16.86 2.36 14.55
N VAL A 242 -16.46 1.57 13.56
CA VAL A 242 -17.27 1.35 12.34
C VAL A 242 -18.55 0.61 12.66
N HIS A 243 -18.48 -0.49 13.43
CA HIS A 243 -19.65 -1.22 13.86
C HIS A 243 -20.68 -0.32 14.54
N ASP A 244 -20.27 0.45 15.54
CA ASP A 244 -21.15 1.31 16.33
C ASP A 244 -21.74 2.45 15.49
N ALA A 245 -20.96 3.04 14.58
CA ALA A 245 -21.43 4.09 13.68
C ALA A 245 -22.52 3.55 12.72
N VAL A 246 -22.29 2.38 12.13
CA VAL A 246 -23.25 1.73 11.21
C VAL A 246 -24.52 1.30 11.97
N MET A 247 -24.37 0.68 13.15
CA MET A 247 -25.50 0.33 14.01
C MET A 247 -26.33 1.54 14.39
N SER A 248 -25.69 2.59 14.86
CA SER A 248 -26.38 3.83 15.26
C SER A 248 -27.17 4.46 14.12
N LYS A 249 -26.63 4.41 12.89
CA LYS A 249 -27.23 5.07 11.73
C LYS A 249 -28.33 4.25 11.07
N PHE A 250 -28.15 2.93 10.96
CA PHE A 250 -28.99 2.08 10.13
C PHE A 250 -29.81 1.05 10.93
N ASN A 251 -29.49 0.87 12.22
CA ASN A 251 -30.11 -0.15 13.09
C ASN A 251 -30.11 -1.55 12.41
N SER A 252 -29.01 -1.90 11.75
CA SER A 252 -28.81 -3.19 11.07
C SER A 252 -27.54 -3.86 11.58
N MET A 253 -27.72 -4.94 12.35
CA MET A 253 -26.63 -5.74 12.90
C MET A 253 -25.83 -6.41 11.82
N GLU A 254 -26.49 -6.94 10.79
CA GLU A 254 -25.84 -7.64 9.67
C GLU A 254 -24.92 -6.69 8.90
N LEU A 255 -25.37 -5.46 8.64
CA LEU A 255 -24.56 -4.46 7.93
C LEU A 255 -23.38 -3.97 8.81
N ALA A 256 -23.61 -3.79 10.11
CA ALA A 256 -22.55 -3.40 11.05
C ALA A 256 -21.47 -4.50 11.16
N ASN A 257 -21.89 -5.75 11.31
CA ASN A 257 -20.96 -6.89 11.34
C ASN A 257 -20.18 -7.04 10.03
N TYR A 258 -20.86 -6.86 8.89
CA TYR A 258 -20.18 -6.92 7.59
C TYR A 258 -19.02 -5.92 7.50
N TRP A 259 -19.26 -4.65 7.80
CA TRP A 259 -18.20 -3.65 7.72
C TRP A 259 -17.11 -3.83 8.79
N ALA A 260 -17.48 -4.29 9.98
CA ALA A 260 -16.49 -4.61 11.02
C ALA A 260 -15.61 -5.80 10.64
N SER A 261 -16.16 -6.83 9.99
CA SER A 261 -15.37 -7.98 9.51
C SER A 261 -14.46 -7.64 8.32
N CYS A 262 -14.80 -6.61 7.55
CA CYS A 262 -13.99 -6.11 6.44
C CYS A 262 -13.09 -4.92 6.84
N ILE A 263 -12.84 -4.69 8.14
CA ILE A 263 -12.19 -3.45 8.58
C ILE A 263 -10.75 -3.31 8.09
N ASP A 264 -9.98 -4.39 8.09
CA ASP A 264 -8.59 -4.39 7.63
C ASP A 264 -8.51 -3.86 6.20
N GLU A 265 -9.28 -4.43 5.30
CA GLU A 265 -9.36 -4.05 3.90
C GLU A 265 -9.97 -2.66 3.66
N SER A 266 -11.03 -2.35 4.42
CA SER A 266 -11.70 -1.05 4.31
C SER A 266 -10.83 0.10 4.82
N SER A 267 -10.10 -0.11 5.92
CA SER A 267 -9.16 0.88 6.45
C SER A 267 -7.92 1.02 5.56
N ALA A 268 -7.45 -0.08 4.96
CA ALA A 268 -6.36 -0.05 4.00
C ALA A 268 -6.71 0.80 2.77
N ASP A 269 -7.89 0.63 2.20
CA ASP A 269 -8.38 1.51 1.13
C ASP A 269 -8.41 2.99 1.56
N VAL A 270 -9.00 3.27 2.74
CA VAL A 270 -9.16 4.65 3.22
C VAL A 270 -7.82 5.32 3.51
N CYS A 271 -6.89 4.64 4.16
CA CYS A 271 -5.54 5.13 4.39
C CYS A 271 -4.81 5.41 3.07
N GLY A 272 -5.04 4.57 2.06
CA GLY A 272 -4.53 4.80 0.72
C GLY A 272 -4.98 6.15 0.14
N TYR A 273 -6.25 6.55 0.32
CA TYR A 273 -6.75 7.87 -0.14
C TYR A 273 -6.15 9.03 0.65
N LEU A 274 -5.92 8.87 1.94
CA LEU A 274 -5.26 9.87 2.76
C LEU A 274 -3.83 10.16 2.31
N ASN A 275 -3.11 9.15 1.82
CA ASN A 275 -1.70 9.26 1.41
C ASN A 275 -1.48 9.50 -0.09
N MET A 276 -2.35 8.96 -0.95
CA MET A 276 -2.15 8.97 -2.42
C MET A 276 -3.23 9.79 -3.15
N GLY A 277 -4.20 10.30 -2.41
CA GLY A 277 -5.23 11.20 -2.93
C GLY A 277 -6.26 10.52 -3.85
N PRO A 278 -7.03 11.35 -4.58
CA PRO A 278 -8.24 10.91 -5.28
C PRO A 278 -7.99 10.02 -6.50
N SER A 279 -6.81 10.10 -7.13
CA SER A 279 -6.48 9.29 -8.32
C SER A 279 -6.42 7.79 -8.01
N LEU A 280 -6.11 7.43 -6.75
CA LEU A 280 -6.17 6.05 -6.25
C LEU A 280 -7.54 5.42 -6.51
N GLY A 281 -8.64 6.17 -6.30
CA GLY A 281 -10.00 5.66 -6.53
C GLY A 281 -10.24 5.21 -7.97
N GLY A 282 -9.77 6.01 -8.95
CA GLY A 282 -9.80 5.61 -10.36
C GLY A 282 -8.88 4.42 -10.68
N GLY A 283 -7.69 4.41 -10.06
CA GLY A 283 -6.72 3.32 -10.18
C GLY A 283 -7.28 1.98 -9.69
N LEU A 284 -7.84 1.95 -8.48
CA LEU A 284 -8.42 0.73 -7.88
C LEU A 284 -9.65 0.24 -8.66
N ILE A 285 -10.58 1.13 -9.08
CA ILE A 285 -11.71 0.73 -9.92
C ILE A 285 -11.22 0.08 -11.22
N GLY A 286 -10.25 0.69 -11.89
CA GLY A 286 -9.66 0.13 -13.10
C GLY A 286 -8.98 -1.21 -12.86
N TYR A 287 -8.23 -1.34 -11.76
CA TYR A 287 -7.57 -2.57 -11.38
C TYR A 287 -8.56 -3.70 -11.06
N PHE A 288 -9.56 -3.47 -10.21
CA PHE A 288 -10.59 -4.47 -9.90
C PHE A 288 -11.37 -4.90 -11.16
N ARG A 289 -11.68 -3.98 -12.07
CA ARG A 289 -12.28 -4.34 -13.36
C ARG A 289 -11.33 -5.18 -14.23
N ALA A 290 -10.03 -4.96 -14.15
CA ALA A 290 -9.08 -5.80 -14.86
C ALA A 290 -9.15 -7.24 -14.36
N LEU A 291 -9.23 -7.45 -13.05
CA LEU A 291 -9.40 -8.76 -12.42
C LEU A 291 -10.82 -9.33 -12.62
N GLY A 292 -11.84 -8.49 -12.60
CA GLY A 292 -13.26 -8.82 -12.61
C GLY A 292 -13.92 -8.87 -14.00
N ASN A 293 -13.22 -9.28 -15.05
CA ASN A 293 -13.76 -9.37 -16.42
C ASN A 293 -14.37 -8.06 -16.97
N GLY A 294 -13.85 -6.92 -16.56
CA GLY A 294 -14.25 -5.58 -17.03
C GLY A 294 -15.32 -4.92 -16.20
N LYS A 295 -15.71 -5.52 -15.08
CA LYS A 295 -16.70 -4.99 -14.13
C LYS A 295 -16.22 -5.16 -12.70
N LEU A 296 -16.67 -4.27 -11.81
CA LEU A 296 -16.58 -4.48 -10.38
C LEU A 296 -17.46 -5.66 -9.97
N ARG A 297 -16.93 -6.55 -9.14
CA ARG A 297 -17.69 -7.68 -8.62
C ARG A 297 -18.84 -7.18 -7.74
N THR A 298 -19.98 -7.84 -7.87
CA THR A 298 -21.18 -7.65 -7.02
C THR A 298 -21.43 -8.86 -6.12
N ILE A 299 -20.48 -9.80 -6.11
CA ILE A 299 -20.51 -11.01 -5.31
C ILE A 299 -19.31 -10.97 -4.37
N GLY A 300 -19.56 -11.14 -3.08
CA GLY A 300 -18.56 -11.38 -2.04
C GLY A 300 -18.59 -12.83 -1.58
N TYR A 301 -17.56 -13.23 -0.85
CA TYR A 301 -17.49 -14.52 -0.20
C TYR A 301 -17.57 -14.33 1.31
N SER A 302 -18.24 -15.24 2.01
CA SER A 302 -18.51 -15.09 3.45
C SER A 302 -17.26 -15.17 4.33
N ASP A 303 -16.20 -15.78 3.81
CA ASP A 303 -14.89 -15.95 4.44
C ASP A 303 -13.79 -15.02 3.88
N ASP A 304 -14.15 -14.14 2.93
CA ASP A 304 -13.23 -13.16 2.33
C ASP A 304 -13.26 -11.86 3.16
N PRO A 305 -12.12 -11.38 3.69
CA PRO A 305 -12.08 -10.11 4.41
C PRO A 305 -12.33 -8.89 3.52
N HIS A 306 -12.26 -9.05 2.19
CA HIS A 306 -12.46 -7.93 1.27
C HIS A 306 -13.93 -7.56 1.12
N PRO A 307 -14.27 -6.27 1.22
CA PRO A 307 -15.59 -5.81 0.84
C PRO A 307 -15.85 -6.09 -0.65
N ILE A 308 -17.12 -6.28 -1.01
CA ILE A 308 -17.52 -6.42 -2.41
C ILE A 308 -16.98 -5.25 -3.23
N ASP A 309 -16.29 -5.50 -4.37
CA ASP A 309 -15.59 -4.47 -5.17
C ASP A 309 -16.48 -3.27 -5.50
N LEU A 310 -17.76 -3.50 -5.78
CA LEU A 310 -18.73 -2.42 -6.01
C LEU A 310 -18.84 -1.48 -4.80
N LEU A 311 -18.85 -2.02 -3.59
CA LEU A 311 -18.88 -1.22 -2.35
C LEU A 311 -17.56 -0.52 -2.09
N ARG A 312 -16.42 -1.12 -2.45
CA ARG A 312 -15.09 -0.45 -2.40
C ARG A 312 -15.05 0.78 -3.31
N GLY A 313 -15.65 0.71 -4.51
CA GLY A 313 -15.78 1.89 -5.38
C GLY A 313 -16.62 3.03 -4.78
N TYR A 314 -17.69 2.72 -4.07
CA TYR A 314 -18.48 3.72 -3.34
C TYR A 314 -17.78 4.22 -2.08
N LEU A 315 -17.05 3.36 -1.37
CA LEU A 315 -16.19 3.74 -0.24
C LEU A 315 -15.10 4.73 -0.69
N ALA A 316 -14.49 4.48 -1.86
CA ALA A 316 -13.55 5.40 -2.49
C ALA A 316 -14.15 6.80 -2.69
N ALA A 317 -15.36 6.87 -3.26
CA ALA A 317 -16.05 8.13 -3.47
C ALA A 317 -16.36 8.85 -2.15
N ALA A 318 -16.77 8.09 -1.13
CA ALA A 318 -17.09 8.62 0.20
C ALA A 318 -15.85 9.15 0.92
N ALA A 319 -14.73 8.42 0.87
CA ALA A 319 -13.45 8.84 1.45
C ALA A 319 -12.89 10.08 0.74
N VAL A 320 -12.82 10.06 -0.59
CA VAL A 320 -12.32 11.19 -1.39
C VAL A 320 -13.12 12.48 -1.15
N LYS A 321 -14.43 12.37 -0.96
CA LYS A 321 -15.29 13.53 -0.63
C LYS A 321 -14.89 14.22 0.68
N ARG A 322 -14.24 13.52 1.59
CA ARG A 322 -13.84 13.98 2.92
C ARG A 322 -12.42 14.54 2.98
N LEU A 323 -11.64 14.39 1.93
CA LEU A 323 -10.30 14.98 1.83
C LEU A 323 -10.38 16.51 1.79
N HIS A 324 -9.38 17.19 2.36
CA HIS A 324 -9.39 18.64 2.52
C HIS A 324 -8.73 19.37 1.34
N PHE A 325 -9.19 19.13 0.12
CA PHE A 325 -8.79 19.87 -1.07
C PHE A 325 -10.02 20.35 -1.86
N LYS A 326 -9.86 21.42 -2.64
CA LYS A 326 -10.97 22.15 -3.27
C LYS A 326 -11.82 21.30 -4.23
N ASP A 327 -11.21 20.33 -4.92
CA ASP A 327 -11.88 19.53 -5.94
C ASP A 327 -12.38 18.17 -5.42
N ALA A 328 -12.36 17.94 -4.10
CA ALA A 328 -12.79 16.69 -3.46
C ALA A 328 -14.19 16.22 -3.90
N ALA A 329 -15.15 17.15 -3.90
CA ALA A 329 -16.52 16.86 -4.32
C ALA A 329 -16.61 16.46 -5.81
N LEU A 330 -15.83 17.08 -6.68
CA LEU A 330 -15.81 16.77 -8.11
C LEU A 330 -15.22 15.37 -8.35
N TRP A 331 -14.09 15.05 -7.72
CA TRP A 331 -13.48 13.72 -7.77
C TRP A 331 -14.44 12.64 -7.25
N SER A 332 -15.07 12.87 -6.10
CA SER A 332 -16.07 11.96 -5.53
C SER A 332 -17.24 11.69 -6.51
N GLN A 333 -17.75 12.75 -7.17
CA GLN A 333 -18.80 12.60 -8.17
C GLN A 333 -18.34 11.75 -9.38
N MET A 334 -17.13 11.95 -9.86
CA MET A 334 -16.57 11.19 -10.97
C MET A 334 -16.35 9.70 -10.59
N ILE A 335 -15.79 9.43 -9.41
CA ILE A 335 -15.63 8.06 -8.88
C ILE A 335 -17.01 7.39 -8.73
N THR A 336 -17.99 8.10 -8.16
CA THR A 336 -19.37 7.60 -8.03
C THR A 336 -19.98 7.29 -9.38
N ALA A 337 -19.83 8.19 -10.37
CA ALA A 337 -20.39 7.99 -11.72
C ALA A 337 -19.73 6.79 -12.41
N GLU A 338 -18.43 6.60 -12.22
CA GLU A 338 -17.70 5.46 -12.76
C GLU A 338 -18.14 4.15 -12.12
N THR A 339 -18.19 4.08 -10.77
CA THR A 339 -18.65 2.91 -10.00
C THR A 339 -20.07 2.50 -10.37
N ARG A 340 -20.96 3.48 -10.52
CA ARG A 340 -22.39 3.26 -10.85
C ARG A 340 -22.61 2.49 -12.15
N LYS A 341 -21.67 2.51 -13.09
CA LYS A 341 -21.76 1.73 -14.34
C LYS A 341 -21.86 0.23 -14.12
N ASP A 342 -21.38 -0.26 -12.96
CA ASP A 342 -21.36 -1.66 -12.60
C ASP A 342 -22.45 -2.04 -11.57
N ASN A 343 -23.39 -1.13 -11.27
CA ASN A 343 -24.47 -1.42 -10.33
C ASN A 343 -25.22 -2.70 -10.67
N GLY A 344 -25.45 -3.53 -9.68
CA GLY A 344 -26.16 -4.79 -9.77
C GLY A 344 -26.65 -5.26 -8.41
N THR A 345 -27.34 -6.37 -8.36
CA THR A 345 -27.74 -7.01 -7.11
C THR A 345 -26.50 -7.57 -6.41
N LEU A 346 -26.38 -7.31 -5.12
CA LEU A 346 -25.31 -7.83 -4.30
C LEU A 346 -25.66 -9.22 -3.78
N TYR A 347 -24.65 -10.10 -3.77
CA TYR A 347 -24.78 -11.47 -3.28
C TYR A 347 -23.56 -11.86 -2.44
N PHE A 348 -23.77 -12.88 -1.59
CA PHE A 348 -22.71 -13.64 -0.95
C PHE A 348 -22.70 -15.08 -1.45
N VAL A 349 -21.49 -15.65 -1.51
CA VAL A 349 -21.27 -17.08 -1.67
C VAL A 349 -20.68 -17.60 -0.35
N ASP A 350 -21.28 -18.63 0.22
CA ASP A 350 -20.76 -19.29 1.42
C ASP A 350 -19.65 -20.31 1.08
N SER A 351 -19.03 -20.91 2.09
CA SER A 351 -17.98 -21.92 1.92
C SER A 351 -18.43 -23.19 1.19
N GLU A 352 -19.76 -23.43 1.10
CA GLU A 352 -20.36 -24.54 0.36
C GLU A 352 -20.69 -24.17 -1.10
N GLY A 353 -20.50 -22.91 -1.48
CA GLY A 353 -20.79 -22.38 -2.82
C GLY A 353 -22.24 -21.95 -3.02
N ASN A 354 -23.05 -21.85 -1.95
CA ASN A 354 -24.43 -21.42 -2.04
C ASN A 354 -24.49 -19.89 -2.17
N LEU A 355 -25.31 -19.42 -3.13
CA LEU A 355 -25.52 -18.00 -3.37
C LEU A 355 -26.69 -17.48 -2.52
N SER A 356 -26.47 -16.44 -1.72
CA SER A 356 -27.47 -15.74 -0.94
C SER A 356 -27.50 -14.25 -1.26
N PRO A 357 -28.66 -13.57 -1.20
CA PRO A 357 -28.72 -12.12 -1.34
C PRO A 357 -27.94 -11.43 -0.21
N PHE A 358 -27.35 -10.29 -0.54
CA PHE A 358 -26.78 -9.40 0.49
C PHE A 358 -27.88 -8.96 1.46
N PRO A 359 -27.60 -8.87 2.78
CA PRO A 359 -28.65 -8.72 3.81
C PRO A 359 -29.47 -7.43 3.72
N VAL A 360 -28.96 -6.41 3.02
CA VAL A 360 -29.65 -5.13 2.83
C VAL A 360 -29.75 -4.73 1.36
N SER A 361 -30.61 -3.79 1.03
CA SER A 361 -30.72 -3.27 -0.34
C SER A 361 -29.41 -2.60 -0.80
N LEU A 362 -29.14 -2.62 -2.11
CA LEU A 362 -27.98 -1.91 -2.69
C LEU A 362 -27.92 -0.44 -2.26
N ASN A 363 -29.06 0.25 -2.21
CA ASN A 363 -29.11 1.64 -1.81
C ASN A 363 -28.66 1.84 -0.34
N LEU A 364 -29.05 0.96 0.57
CA LEU A 364 -28.63 1.03 1.96
C LEU A 364 -27.16 0.67 2.11
N ALA A 365 -26.69 -0.35 1.39
CA ALA A 365 -25.27 -0.71 1.34
C ALA A 365 -24.40 0.44 0.82
N ILE A 366 -24.82 1.14 -0.23
CA ILE A 366 -24.13 2.36 -0.73
C ILE A 366 -24.14 3.47 0.33
N GLN A 367 -25.28 3.73 0.97
CA GLN A 367 -25.34 4.77 2.02
C GLN A 367 -24.42 4.46 3.20
N SER A 368 -24.19 3.20 3.51
CA SER A 368 -23.31 2.81 4.61
C SER A 368 -21.83 3.16 4.34
N THR A 369 -21.38 3.21 3.09
CA THR A 369 -20.00 3.58 2.77
C THR A 369 -19.63 5.00 3.23
N GLU A 370 -20.58 5.94 3.21
CA GLU A 370 -20.37 7.31 3.75
C GLU A 370 -20.09 7.29 5.27
N VAL A 371 -20.83 6.43 6.00
CA VAL A 371 -20.65 6.28 7.46
C VAL A 371 -19.34 5.56 7.77
N VAL A 372 -19.01 4.54 7.01
CA VAL A 372 -17.77 3.77 7.16
C VAL A 372 -16.55 4.66 6.88
N ALA A 373 -16.53 5.38 5.75
CA ALA A 373 -15.45 6.32 5.45
C ALA A 373 -15.26 7.34 6.57
N GLN A 374 -16.37 7.92 7.07
CA GLN A 374 -16.33 8.86 8.18
C GLN A 374 -15.75 8.23 9.44
N ALA A 375 -16.24 7.05 9.82
CA ALA A 375 -15.79 6.38 11.02
C ALA A 375 -14.29 6.04 10.97
N ILE A 376 -13.78 5.58 9.84
CA ILE A 376 -12.36 5.27 9.69
C ILE A 376 -11.50 6.55 9.71
N MET A 377 -11.87 7.59 8.96
CA MET A 377 -11.06 8.80 8.82
C MET A 377 -11.07 9.70 10.05
N GLU A 378 -12.26 9.91 10.67
CA GLU A 378 -12.50 11.00 11.61
C GLU A 378 -12.68 10.54 13.07
N SER A 379 -12.84 9.21 13.32
CA SER A 379 -12.99 8.73 14.71
C SER A 379 -11.75 9.01 15.53
N LYS A 380 -11.97 9.49 16.76
CA LYS A 380 -10.89 9.62 17.74
C LYS A 380 -10.58 8.26 18.33
N LEU A 381 -9.32 7.86 18.25
CA LEU A 381 -8.84 6.53 18.60
C LEU A 381 -7.95 6.60 19.84
N ASP A 382 -8.26 5.77 20.82
CA ASP A 382 -7.50 5.72 22.08
C ASP A 382 -6.09 5.20 21.84
N VAL A 383 -5.92 4.24 20.89
CA VAL A 383 -4.61 3.72 20.44
C VAL A 383 -3.76 4.85 19.84
N LEU A 384 -4.36 5.86 19.22
CA LEU A 384 -3.69 7.03 18.69
C LEU A 384 -3.80 8.26 19.61
N GLN A 385 -3.90 8.05 20.93
CA GLN A 385 -3.95 9.10 21.96
C GLN A 385 -5.05 10.15 21.75
N GLY A 386 -6.18 9.73 21.17
CA GLY A 386 -7.34 10.58 20.89
C GLY A 386 -7.25 11.33 19.57
N HIS A 387 -6.33 10.95 18.68
CA HIS A 387 -6.26 11.45 17.30
C HIS A 387 -7.02 10.54 16.33
N SER A 388 -7.41 11.09 15.20
CA SER A 388 -7.95 10.33 14.06
C SER A 388 -6.86 10.10 13.02
N LEU A 389 -7.08 9.15 12.11
CA LEU A 389 -6.16 8.90 11.01
C LEU A 389 -5.99 10.14 10.12
N GLN A 390 -7.10 10.88 9.87
CA GLN A 390 -7.07 12.09 9.03
C GLN A 390 -6.32 13.26 9.68
N GLU A 391 -6.18 13.30 11.00
CA GLU A 391 -5.33 14.30 11.65
C GLU A 391 -3.83 14.03 11.46
N ILE A 392 -3.45 12.76 11.29
CA ILE A 392 -2.06 12.37 11.04
C ILE A 392 -1.69 12.65 9.59
N GLN A 393 -2.49 12.18 8.66
CA GLN A 393 -2.27 12.30 7.22
C GLN A 393 -3.58 12.65 6.52
N ASP A 394 -3.53 13.66 5.67
CA ASP A 394 -4.64 14.11 4.85
C ASP A 394 -4.15 14.59 3.49
N TRP A 395 -5.03 14.55 2.50
CA TRP A 395 -4.74 15.07 1.18
C TRP A 395 -5.28 16.50 1.04
N THR A 396 -4.40 17.42 0.70
CA THR A 396 -4.68 18.86 0.68
C THR A 396 -4.53 19.46 -0.73
N ASP A 397 -4.81 20.76 -0.87
CA ASP A 397 -4.57 21.50 -2.11
C ASP A 397 -3.09 21.55 -2.51
N ASP A 398 -2.18 21.56 -1.54
CA ASP A 398 -0.73 21.56 -1.80
C ASP A 398 -0.30 20.22 -2.43
N ASP A 399 -0.81 19.10 -1.90
CA ASP A 399 -0.56 17.76 -2.43
C ASP A 399 -1.09 17.63 -3.86
N GLN A 400 -2.33 18.07 -4.09
CA GLN A 400 -2.93 18.04 -5.42
C GLN A 400 -2.17 18.90 -6.43
N ALA A 401 -1.67 20.06 -6.01
CA ALA A 401 -0.87 20.93 -6.88
C ALA A 401 0.45 20.27 -7.32
N ILE A 402 1.10 19.51 -6.43
CA ILE A 402 2.29 18.72 -6.77
C ILE A 402 1.94 17.66 -7.82
N VAL A 403 0.84 16.93 -7.60
CA VAL A 403 0.37 15.88 -8.53
C VAL A 403 -0.01 16.45 -9.88
N ASP A 404 -0.69 17.59 -9.95
CA ASP A 404 -1.06 18.23 -11.20
C ASP A 404 0.18 18.68 -12.01
N ASN A 405 1.21 19.19 -11.33
CA ASN A 405 2.48 19.54 -11.96
C ASN A 405 3.22 18.29 -12.48
N LEU A 406 3.31 17.24 -11.68
CA LEU A 406 3.91 15.98 -12.10
C LEU A 406 3.12 15.34 -13.26
N THR A 407 1.79 15.39 -13.23
CA THR A 407 0.92 14.90 -14.32
C THR A 407 1.27 15.58 -15.64
N THR A 408 1.36 16.92 -15.64
CA THR A 408 1.78 17.69 -16.80
C THR A 408 3.18 17.32 -17.27
N THR A 409 4.13 17.19 -16.35
CA THR A 409 5.52 16.82 -16.65
C THR A 409 5.61 15.42 -17.27
N LEU A 410 4.87 14.45 -16.76
CA LEU A 410 4.80 13.09 -17.29
C LEU A 410 4.20 13.07 -18.71
N GLN A 411 3.13 13.82 -18.96
CA GLN A 411 2.49 13.91 -20.28
C GLN A 411 3.37 14.58 -21.34
N MET A 412 4.20 15.54 -20.93
CA MET A 412 5.15 16.21 -21.81
C MET A 412 6.46 15.42 -22.01
N GLU A 413 6.57 14.23 -21.44
CA GLU A 413 7.82 13.44 -21.43
C GLU A 413 9.00 14.24 -20.83
N GLY A 414 8.72 15.11 -19.87
CA GLY A 414 9.70 15.97 -19.22
C GLY A 414 10.66 15.23 -18.30
N SER A 415 11.56 15.96 -17.70
CA SER A 415 12.44 15.47 -16.65
C SER A 415 11.83 15.72 -15.27
N LEU A 416 12.13 14.86 -14.29
CA LEU A 416 11.75 15.09 -12.91
C LEU A 416 12.28 16.46 -12.46
N PRO A 417 11.39 17.37 -11.96
CA PRO A 417 11.82 18.66 -11.46
C PRO A 417 12.86 18.54 -10.35
N ALA A 418 13.89 19.40 -10.39
CA ALA A 418 14.97 19.34 -9.40
C ALA A 418 14.47 19.53 -7.95
N SER A 419 13.40 20.30 -7.76
CA SER A 419 12.75 20.50 -6.45
C SER A 419 12.07 19.25 -5.89
N LEU A 420 11.78 18.26 -6.75
CA LEU A 420 11.17 16.98 -6.38
C LEU A 420 12.18 15.83 -6.34
N ARG A 421 13.45 16.12 -6.59
CA ARG A 421 14.56 15.20 -6.40
C ARG A 421 15.02 15.31 -4.95
N GLY A 422 14.43 14.60 -4.09
CA GLY A 422 14.81 14.54 -2.70
C GLY A 422 14.69 13.11 -2.19
N PRO A 423 15.09 12.84 -0.96
CA PRO A 423 14.98 11.51 -0.39
C PRO A 423 13.52 11.09 -0.20
N GLY A 424 12.88 10.58 -1.26
CA GLY A 424 11.66 9.81 -1.20
C GLY A 424 10.32 10.52 -0.97
N PHE A 425 10.29 11.76 -0.48
CA PHE A 425 9.09 12.48 -0.01
C PHE A 425 7.96 12.68 -1.04
N TYR A 426 8.19 12.36 -2.31
CA TYR A 426 7.25 12.60 -3.39
C TYR A 426 7.02 11.35 -4.26
N ALA A 427 7.44 10.18 -3.80
CA ALA A 427 7.32 8.97 -4.60
C ALA A 427 5.85 8.54 -4.75
N ALA A 428 5.04 8.66 -3.71
CA ALA A 428 3.59 8.43 -3.75
C ALA A 428 2.89 9.39 -4.74
N TYR A 429 3.32 10.66 -4.79
CA TYR A 429 2.79 11.64 -5.75
C TYR A 429 3.13 11.30 -7.19
N VAL A 430 4.28 10.66 -7.46
CA VAL A 430 4.62 10.18 -8.81
C VAL A 430 3.64 9.09 -9.25
N ILE A 431 3.26 8.18 -8.37
CA ILE A 431 2.23 7.16 -8.66
C ILE A 431 0.86 7.83 -8.87
N ALA A 432 0.46 8.74 -7.98
CA ALA A 432 -0.79 9.47 -8.09
C ALA A 432 -0.89 10.23 -9.42
N ALA A 433 0.17 10.97 -9.80
CA ALA A 433 0.26 11.72 -11.04
C ALA A 433 0.25 10.82 -12.28
N SER A 434 0.97 9.69 -12.22
CA SER A 434 1.02 8.72 -13.32
C SER A 434 -0.35 8.08 -13.54
N THR A 435 -1.06 7.75 -12.46
CA THR A 435 -2.43 7.22 -12.50
C THR A 435 -3.40 8.27 -13.04
N GLN A 436 -3.33 9.51 -12.54
CA GLN A 436 -4.14 10.62 -13.04
C GLN A 436 -3.91 10.86 -14.53
N ALA A 437 -2.65 10.87 -14.98
CA ALA A 437 -2.29 11.02 -16.38
C ALA A 437 -2.82 9.87 -17.24
N ALA A 438 -2.69 8.62 -16.78
CA ALA A 438 -3.10 7.43 -17.50
C ALA A 438 -4.63 7.37 -17.73
N LEU A 439 -5.41 7.86 -16.78
CA LEU A 439 -6.87 7.91 -16.87
C LEU A 439 -7.40 8.95 -17.88
N GLN A 440 -6.59 9.93 -18.27
CA GLN A 440 -6.99 10.99 -19.17
C GLN A 440 -7.06 10.55 -20.64
N LYS A 441 -7.97 11.17 -21.38
CA LYS A 441 -8.17 10.88 -22.81
C LYS A 441 -6.87 10.95 -23.61
N GLY A 442 -6.59 9.89 -24.36
CA GLY A 442 -5.45 9.84 -25.28
C GLY A 442 -4.09 9.57 -24.62
N ALA A 443 -4.06 9.26 -23.32
CA ALA A 443 -2.83 8.94 -22.60
C ALA A 443 -2.09 7.74 -23.21
N LYS A 444 -0.77 7.86 -23.33
CA LYS A 444 0.13 6.80 -23.79
C LYS A 444 0.66 6.03 -22.56
N ILE A 445 -0.08 5.03 -22.09
CA ILE A 445 0.15 4.37 -20.79
C ILE A 445 1.56 3.80 -20.69
N SER A 446 2.07 3.13 -21.73
CA SER A 446 3.43 2.57 -21.70
C SER A 446 4.54 3.64 -21.58
N VAL A 447 4.34 4.83 -22.16
CA VAL A 447 5.27 5.95 -22.01
C VAL A 447 5.23 6.48 -20.59
N LEU A 448 4.04 6.68 -20.05
CA LEU A 448 3.83 7.12 -18.66
C LEU A 448 4.43 6.13 -17.66
N PHE A 449 4.24 4.83 -17.87
CA PHE A 449 4.85 3.78 -17.05
C PHE A 449 6.38 3.88 -17.01
N ASN A 450 7.02 3.98 -18.17
CA ASN A 450 8.47 4.09 -18.24
C ASN A 450 8.99 5.38 -17.59
N GLN A 451 8.25 6.47 -17.70
CA GLN A 451 8.59 7.73 -17.04
C GLN A 451 8.43 7.66 -15.52
N MET A 452 7.34 7.06 -15.05
CA MET A 452 7.08 6.78 -13.64
C MET A 452 8.26 6.02 -13.02
N VAL A 453 8.61 4.88 -13.60
CA VAL A 453 9.74 4.05 -13.11
C VAL A 453 11.06 4.83 -13.14
N ARG A 454 11.30 5.63 -14.18
CA ARG A 454 12.50 6.48 -14.28
C ARG A 454 12.56 7.53 -13.18
N PHE A 455 11.45 8.19 -12.86
CA PHE A 455 11.39 9.20 -11.80
C PHE A 455 11.64 8.59 -10.43
N LEU A 456 10.96 7.50 -10.13
CA LEU A 456 11.13 6.76 -8.87
C LEU A 456 12.54 6.20 -8.71
N SER A 457 13.12 5.65 -9.78
CA SER A 457 14.51 5.17 -9.75
C SER A 457 15.52 6.30 -9.53
N ALA A 458 15.26 7.51 -10.06
CA ALA A 458 16.11 8.67 -9.80
C ALA A 458 16.01 9.13 -8.34
N MET A 459 14.81 9.17 -7.75
CA MET A 459 14.61 9.46 -6.34
C MET A 459 15.36 8.45 -5.46
N HIS A 460 15.20 7.16 -5.72
CA HIS A 460 15.89 6.09 -4.98
C HIS A 460 17.42 6.24 -5.04
N THR A 461 17.97 6.54 -6.21
CA THR A 461 19.42 6.69 -6.40
C THR A 461 19.98 7.87 -5.59
N GLU A 462 19.20 8.92 -5.46
CA GLU A 462 19.59 10.14 -4.70
C GLU A 462 19.30 10.00 -3.18
N ASN A 463 18.60 8.94 -2.76
CA ASN A 463 18.22 8.72 -1.36
C ASN A 463 19.34 7.97 -0.60
N PRO A 464 20.08 8.63 0.31
CA PRO A 464 21.18 8.02 1.04
C PRO A 464 20.74 6.93 2.03
N THR A 465 19.45 6.84 2.37
CA THR A 465 18.89 5.77 3.21
C THR A 465 19.09 4.40 2.56
N TRP A 466 19.04 4.32 1.23
CA TRP A 466 19.15 3.07 0.48
C TRP A 466 20.58 2.69 0.09
N SER A 467 21.58 3.35 0.65
CA SER A 467 22.98 2.94 0.48
C SER A 467 23.20 1.55 1.11
N PRO A 468 23.96 0.64 0.45
CA PRO A 468 24.42 -0.61 1.07
C PRO A 468 25.46 -0.38 2.18
N MET A 469 26.07 0.81 2.23
CA MET A 469 26.96 1.22 3.31
C MET A 469 26.20 2.07 4.34
N PRO A 470 26.62 2.05 5.63
CA PRO A 470 25.96 2.85 6.64
C PRO A 470 26.08 4.35 6.33
N THR A 471 24.96 5.05 6.36
CA THR A 471 24.84 6.50 6.25
C THR A 471 24.22 7.07 7.51
N ALA A 472 24.30 8.39 7.71
CA ALA A 472 23.64 9.03 8.85
C ALA A 472 22.13 8.77 8.84
N GLN A 473 21.50 8.78 7.64
CA GLN A 473 20.07 8.53 7.46
C GLN A 473 19.70 7.08 7.78
N SER A 474 20.43 6.10 7.23
CA SER A 474 20.17 4.69 7.52
C SER A 474 20.41 4.34 8.99
N LEU A 475 21.39 4.96 9.65
CA LEU A 475 21.64 4.76 11.09
C LEU A 475 20.53 5.38 11.94
N ALA A 476 20.06 6.59 11.60
CA ALA A 476 18.95 7.23 12.28
C ALA A 476 17.67 6.40 12.17
N LEU A 477 17.33 5.93 10.98
CA LEU A 477 16.17 5.09 10.76
C LEU A 477 16.22 3.79 11.59
N LEU A 478 17.40 3.14 11.64
CA LEU A 478 17.59 1.94 12.48
C LEU A 478 17.48 2.26 13.97
N GLU A 479 18.00 3.40 14.42
CA GLU A 479 17.92 3.78 15.83
C GLU A 479 16.47 3.99 16.27
N HIS A 480 15.66 4.66 15.46
CA HIS A 480 14.23 4.86 15.72
C HIS A 480 13.44 3.54 15.61
N GLY A 481 13.63 2.80 14.51
CA GLY A 481 12.89 1.56 14.26
C GLY A 481 13.19 0.43 15.25
N LEU A 482 14.39 0.36 15.80
CA LEU A 482 14.75 -0.67 16.78
C LEU A 482 14.39 -0.30 18.23
N LYS A 483 14.32 0.98 18.58
CA LYS A 483 13.93 1.44 19.93
C LYS A 483 12.47 1.18 20.25
N SER A 484 11.57 1.34 19.29
CA SER A 484 10.14 1.04 19.47
C SER A 484 9.90 -0.44 19.84
N THR A 485 10.80 -1.34 19.42
CA THR A 485 10.69 -2.77 19.71
C THR A 485 11.18 -3.18 21.11
N SER A 486 11.92 -2.33 21.81
CA SER A 486 12.47 -2.64 23.15
C SER A 486 11.58 -2.18 24.30
N GLY A 487 10.61 -1.31 24.03
CA GLY A 487 9.66 -0.79 25.04
C GLY A 487 8.55 -1.76 25.45
N SER A 488 8.24 -2.76 24.63
CA SER A 488 7.14 -3.70 24.89
C SER A 488 7.48 -4.93 25.76
N MET A 489 8.69 -4.98 26.31
CA MET A 489 9.12 -6.03 27.26
C MET A 489 9.22 -5.51 28.71
N ARG A 490 8.35 -4.62 29.13
CA ARG A 490 8.25 -4.25 30.54
C ARG A 490 6.84 -4.44 31.08
#